data_e0431f4b80d7f171c49879f102fd18aa
#
_entry.id   e0431f4b80d7f171c49879f102fd18aa
#
_cell.length_a   1.000
_cell.length_b   1.000
_cell.length_c   1.000
_cell.angle_alpha   90.00
_cell.angle_beta   90.00
_cell.angle_gamma   90.00
#
_symmetry.space_group_name_H-M   'P 1'
#
loop_
_entity.id
_entity.type
_entity.pdbx_description
1 polymer ?
#
loop_
_entity_poly.entity_id
_entity_poly.type
_entity_poly.pdbx_seq_one_letter_code
_entity_poly.pdbx_strand_id
1 'polypeptide(L)'
;MSEAAAGAAESSSPPFPFADTISGEHLLQILQTIPAAVYTTDAAGRVTFFNNAAAELWGRQPELGTTEFCGSWKLYYPDGSSMPHSECPMAEALRTGKAVRGQEAIAERPDGTRVPFQPYPTPLFNSAGNLTGAVNMLVDISDRKRAEHTANRLAAIVESSEDAIISKNLDGIITSWNGSAERMFGYLAEETIGKSIMMLIPPDRHDEEPRILQRMRRGERIEHDETVRRRKDGSLIQVSLSASPVKDAWGNIVGASKIARDITSRKQAEAHQALLTSELQHRTKNLFAVVHAVVSRSFVGKHTVEDAQASVLSRLRSLAQAHVMLIEKEWNGADIGEVVRTEMSPYGERVTIEGPSLILTSQVAQNFALAVHELATNAVKHGALSNLSGRVRISWTVAQPNGHQHFTFRWQEQGGPPVREPVQKGFGSTVLEKVMAEYFETPPTMNFAESGVVYELTGTLGSISGSA
;
A
#
# COMPACT_ATOMS: atom_id res chain seq x y z
N MET A 1 -5.23 27.39 90.34
CA MET A 1 -3.82 27.71 90.49
C MET A 1 -3.09 26.98 89.36
N SER A 2 -2.48 27.46 88.37
CA SER A 2 -1.74 28.70 88.06
C SER A 2 -1.75 28.90 86.56
N GLU A 3 -2.12 30.02 86.13
CA GLU A 3 -1.67 30.90 85.08
C GLU A 3 -0.37 30.47 84.39
N ALA A 4 -0.39 30.39 83.06
CA ALA A 4 0.75 30.50 82.22
C ALA A 4 0.39 31.36 80.98
N ALA A 5 1.06 32.48 80.90
CA ALA A 5 0.90 33.52 79.87
C ALA A 5 1.26 33.05 78.44
N ALA A 6 0.49 33.56 77.51
CA ALA A 6 0.77 33.50 76.08
C ALA A 6 1.81 34.58 75.74
N GLY A 7 3.00 34.16 75.32
CA GLY A 7 4.01 35.03 74.71
C GLY A 7 3.75 35.09 73.20
N ALA A 8 3.37 36.31 72.73
CA ALA A 8 3.35 36.62 71.30
C ALA A 8 4.80 36.69 70.81
N ALA A 9 5.14 35.76 69.88
CA ALA A 9 6.37 35.84 69.14
C ALA A 9 6.19 36.82 67.97
N GLU A 10 6.63 38.00 68.06
CA GLU A 10 6.88 38.93 66.95
C GLU A 10 7.91 38.28 66.01
N SER A 11 7.49 37.89 64.81
CA SER A 11 8.40 37.53 63.76
C SER A 11 9.04 38.75 63.15
N SER A 12 10.11 39.22 63.74
CA SER A 12 11.00 40.17 63.09
C SER A 12 11.82 39.45 62.03
N SER A 13 11.41 39.63 60.75
CA SER A 13 12.30 39.33 59.62
C SER A 13 13.63 40.10 59.81
N PRO A 14 14.79 39.47 59.62
CA PRO A 14 16.04 40.16 59.75
C PRO A 14 16.11 41.32 58.76
N PRO A 15 16.57 42.51 59.17
CA PRO A 15 16.77 43.65 58.26
C PRO A 15 17.83 43.20 57.23
N PHE A 16 17.54 43.36 55.95
CA PHE A 16 18.54 43.19 54.90
C PHE A 16 19.68 44.16 55.14
N PRO A 17 20.93 43.74 55.41
CA PRO A 17 22.02 44.61 55.85
C PRO A 17 22.57 45.50 54.75
N PHE A 18 21.91 45.62 53.61
CA PHE A 18 22.35 46.43 52.46
C PHE A 18 21.41 47.58 52.07
N ALA A 19 20.37 47.86 52.86
CA ALA A 19 19.36 48.87 52.49
C ALA A 19 19.91 50.31 52.46
N ASP A 20 21.00 50.61 53.19
CA ASP A 20 21.56 51.96 53.31
C ASP A 20 22.74 52.27 52.37
N THR A 21 23.14 51.36 51.49
CA THR A 21 24.37 51.49 50.68
C THR A 21 24.12 51.55 49.16
N ILE A 22 22.90 51.33 48.65
CA ILE A 22 22.61 51.41 47.23
C ILE A 22 22.03 52.79 46.90
N SER A 23 22.80 53.63 46.23
CA SER A 23 22.27 54.92 45.72
C SER A 23 21.21 54.63 44.64
N GLY A 24 20.25 55.56 44.47
CA GLY A 24 19.24 55.45 43.44
C GLY A 24 19.83 55.20 42.00
N GLU A 25 20.99 55.80 41.73
CA GLU A 25 21.76 55.67 40.50
C GLU A 25 22.25 54.21 40.32
N HIS A 26 22.77 53.62 41.40
CA HIS A 26 23.24 52.23 41.35
C HIS A 26 22.10 51.25 41.12
N LEU A 27 20.92 51.46 41.72
CA LEU A 27 19.72 50.67 41.48
C LEU A 27 19.27 50.78 40.02
N LEU A 28 19.25 51.94 39.42
CA LEU A 28 18.93 52.18 38.03
C LEU A 28 19.92 51.46 37.09
N GLN A 29 21.23 51.53 37.44
CA GLN A 29 22.26 50.84 36.68
C GLN A 29 22.06 49.27 36.68
N ILE A 30 21.73 48.73 37.86
CA ILE A 30 21.40 47.32 37.99
C ILE A 30 20.19 46.96 37.08
N LEU A 31 19.10 47.72 37.16
CA LEU A 31 17.89 47.48 36.37
C LEU A 31 18.17 47.59 34.86
N GLN A 32 19.08 48.50 34.44
CA GLN A 32 19.44 48.61 33.01
C GLN A 32 20.28 47.46 32.50
N THR A 33 21.04 46.77 33.36
CA THR A 33 21.90 45.64 32.98
C THR A 33 21.22 44.29 33.05
N ILE A 34 20.03 44.19 33.66
CA ILE A 34 19.25 42.97 33.73
C ILE A 34 18.84 42.56 32.30
N PRO A 35 19.10 41.29 31.87
CA PRO A 35 18.75 40.81 30.51
C PRO A 35 17.25 40.56 30.32
N ALA A 36 16.43 40.69 31.34
CA ALA A 36 14.97 40.63 31.27
C ALA A 36 14.38 42.03 31.02
N ALA A 37 13.38 42.13 30.18
CA ALA A 37 12.68 43.39 29.91
C ALA A 37 11.88 43.83 31.16
N VAL A 38 12.27 44.97 31.76
CA VAL A 38 11.62 45.50 32.96
C VAL A 38 11.21 46.95 32.71
N TYR A 39 10.00 47.29 33.14
CA TYR A 39 9.49 48.66 33.13
C TYR A 39 8.55 48.92 34.31
N THR A 40 8.36 50.20 34.62
CA THR A 40 7.44 50.65 35.68
C THR A 40 6.44 51.65 35.14
N THR A 41 5.29 51.73 35.81
CA THR A 41 4.27 52.75 35.55
C THR A 41 3.93 53.49 36.85
N ASP A 42 3.36 54.68 36.73
CA ASP A 42 2.66 55.33 37.82
C ASP A 42 1.27 54.70 38.05
N ALA A 43 0.54 55.18 39.08
CA ALA A 43 -0.80 54.69 39.41
C ALA A 43 -1.85 54.96 38.29
N ALA A 44 -1.59 55.93 37.40
CA ALA A 44 -2.42 56.23 36.23
C ALA A 44 -2.04 55.35 35.01
N GLY A 45 -1.03 54.49 35.14
CA GLY A 45 -0.58 53.59 34.07
C GLY A 45 0.47 54.23 33.15
N ARG A 46 0.95 55.45 33.37
CA ARG A 46 1.93 56.07 32.51
C ARG A 46 3.31 55.48 32.79
N VAL A 47 4.04 55.10 31.74
CA VAL A 47 5.38 54.52 31.85
C VAL A 47 6.36 55.50 32.46
N THR A 48 6.98 55.14 33.57
CA THR A 48 7.94 56.00 34.35
C THR A 48 9.39 55.56 34.17
N PHE A 49 9.64 54.31 33.84
CA PHE A 49 10.97 53.73 33.59
C PHE A 49 10.86 52.53 32.67
N PHE A 50 11.87 52.27 31.86
CA PHE A 50 12.11 51.03 31.17
C PHE A 50 13.61 50.78 30.97
N ASN A 51 14.02 49.52 30.92
CA ASN A 51 15.40 49.15 30.63
C ASN A 51 15.61 48.85 29.14
N ASN A 52 16.89 48.66 28.76
CA ASN A 52 17.26 48.39 27.36
C ASN A 52 16.58 47.13 26.82
N ALA A 53 16.49 46.08 27.61
CA ALA A 53 15.82 44.84 27.20
C ALA A 53 14.32 45.05 26.90
N ALA A 54 13.64 45.94 27.63
CA ALA A 54 12.25 46.30 27.32
C ALA A 54 12.14 47.09 26.00
N ALA A 55 13.06 48.03 25.75
CA ALA A 55 13.11 48.75 24.48
C ALA A 55 13.38 47.81 23.29
N GLU A 56 14.27 46.83 23.44
CA GLU A 56 14.56 45.80 22.45
C GLU A 56 13.35 44.90 22.21
N LEU A 57 12.64 44.46 23.25
CA LEU A 57 11.43 43.63 23.11
C LEU A 57 10.36 44.39 22.34
N TRP A 58 10.13 45.65 22.62
CA TRP A 58 9.13 46.51 21.95
C TRP A 58 9.59 46.96 20.54
N GLY A 59 10.91 46.95 20.26
CA GLY A 59 11.50 47.51 19.04
C GLY A 59 11.37 49.03 18.95
N ARG A 60 11.15 49.71 20.09
CA ARG A 60 11.01 51.17 20.20
C ARG A 60 11.30 51.64 21.62
N GLN A 61 11.60 52.91 21.75
CA GLN A 61 11.68 53.61 23.04
C GLN A 61 10.40 54.42 23.28
N PRO A 62 9.55 54.05 24.24
CA PRO A 62 8.36 54.80 24.55
C PRO A 62 8.71 56.14 25.22
N GLU A 63 7.86 57.14 25.03
CA GLU A 63 7.99 58.44 25.72
C GLU A 63 7.52 58.29 27.15
N LEU A 64 8.42 58.61 28.12
CA LEU A 64 8.11 58.52 29.53
C LEU A 64 7.05 59.56 29.93
N GLY A 65 6.15 59.19 30.81
CA GLY A 65 5.08 60.04 31.33
C GLY A 65 3.90 60.29 30.43
N THR A 66 3.97 59.87 29.16
CA THR A 66 2.86 59.99 28.17
C THR A 66 2.36 58.64 27.66
N THR A 67 3.28 57.64 27.51
CA THR A 67 2.90 56.31 27.08
C THR A 67 2.16 55.56 28.19
N GLU A 68 0.99 55.00 27.87
CA GLU A 68 0.13 54.34 28.86
C GLU A 68 0.30 52.81 28.84
N PHE A 69 0.30 52.20 30.02
CA PHE A 69 0.29 50.77 30.36
C PHE A 69 1.49 49.97 29.87
N CYS A 70 1.99 50.14 28.65
CA CYS A 70 3.21 49.47 28.17
C CYS A 70 3.82 50.19 26.95
N GLY A 71 5.10 49.92 26.66
CA GLY A 71 5.82 50.49 25.53
C GLY A 71 5.56 49.83 24.16
N SER A 72 4.77 48.79 24.09
CA SER A 72 4.47 48.07 22.82
C SER A 72 3.79 48.98 21.80
N TRP A 73 4.11 48.80 20.50
CA TRP A 73 3.41 49.53 19.43
C TRP A 73 1.95 49.06 19.31
N LYS A 74 1.73 47.72 19.22
CA LYS A 74 0.43 47.08 19.30
C LYS A 74 0.55 45.82 20.14
N LEU A 75 -0.58 45.41 20.71
CA LEU A 75 -0.70 44.19 21.48
C LEU A 75 -1.76 43.26 20.87
N TYR A 76 -1.53 41.96 21.02
CA TYR A 76 -2.46 40.93 20.63
C TYR A 76 -2.58 39.84 21.70
N TYR A 77 -3.72 39.25 21.78
CA TYR A 77 -3.92 38.01 22.55
C TYR A 77 -3.20 36.84 21.88
N PRO A 78 -3.01 35.73 22.59
CA PRO A 78 -2.36 34.53 22.01
C PRO A 78 -3.06 33.96 20.78
N ASP A 79 -4.37 34.20 20.63
CA ASP A 79 -5.17 33.80 19.48
C ASP A 79 -4.97 34.71 18.25
N GLY A 80 -4.21 35.77 18.39
CA GLY A 80 -3.94 36.75 17.33
C GLY A 80 -4.95 37.90 17.22
N SER A 81 -6.00 37.93 18.03
CA SER A 81 -6.94 39.05 18.12
C SER A 81 -6.27 40.29 18.76
N SER A 82 -6.67 41.49 18.36
CA SER A 82 -6.10 42.73 18.86
C SER A 82 -6.43 42.97 20.34
N MET A 83 -5.42 43.27 21.14
CA MET A 83 -5.55 43.58 22.55
C MET A 83 -5.41 45.10 22.74
N PRO A 84 -6.44 45.84 23.21
CA PRO A 84 -6.30 47.21 23.62
C PRO A 84 -5.30 47.36 24.78
N HIS A 85 -4.47 48.44 24.81
CA HIS A 85 -3.53 48.63 25.90
C HIS A 85 -4.24 48.75 27.28
N SER A 86 -5.47 49.26 27.32
CA SER A 86 -6.30 49.32 28.52
C SER A 86 -6.77 47.96 29.08
N GLU A 87 -6.60 46.89 28.29
CA GLU A 87 -6.96 45.50 28.66
C GLU A 87 -5.71 44.64 28.88
N CYS A 88 -4.52 45.23 28.73
CA CYS A 88 -3.28 44.48 28.92
C CYS A 88 -3.08 44.05 30.38
N PRO A 89 -2.25 43.04 30.66
CA PRO A 89 -2.01 42.55 32.02
C PRO A 89 -1.52 43.63 33.02
N MET A 90 -0.82 44.68 32.55
CA MET A 90 -0.41 45.82 33.38
C MET A 90 -1.64 46.65 33.80
N ALA A 91 -2.52 46.96 32.86
CA ALA A 91 -3.74 47.71 33.16
C ALA A 91 -4.65 46.92 34.13
N GLU A 92 -4.75 45.60 33.99
CA GLU A 92 -5.44 44.73 34.91
C GLU A 92 -4.84 44.76 36.31
N ALA A 93 -3.52 44.66 36.42
CA ALA A 93 -2.81 44.72 37.72
C ALA A 93 -3.03 46.05 38.45
N LEU A 94 -2.98 47.18 37.76
CA LEU A 94 -3.25 48.51 38.33
C LEU A 94 -4.71 48.64 38.77
N ARG A 95 -5.68 48.15 37.96
CA ARG A 95 -7.11 48.24 38.27
C ARG A 95 -7.50 47.41 39.48
N THR A 96 -6.93 46.18 39.58
CA THR A 96 -7.31 45.23 40.63
C THR A 96 -6.46 45.35 41.89
N GLY A 97 -5.31 46.04 41.83
CA GLY A 97 -4.33 46.07 42.90
C GLY A 97 -3.70 44.71 43.19
N LYS A 98 -3.78 43.75 42.24
CA LYS A 98 -3.23 42.39 42.39
C LYS A 98 -2.24 42.06 41.28
N ALA A 99 -1.25 41.26 41.63
CA ALA A 99 -0.30 40.77 40.62
C ALA A 99 -0.99 39.83 39.64
N VAL A 100 -0.72 40.02 38.34
CA VAL A 100 -1.21 39.10 37.28
C VAL A 100 -0.10 38.11 36.94
N ARG A 101 -0.46 36.85 36.80
CA ARG A 101 0.47 35.75 36.50
C ARG A 101 -0.14 34.81 35.48
N GLY A 102 0.71 34.14 34.69
CA GLY A 102 0.29 33.06 33.78
C GLY A 102 -0.34 33.52 32.46
N GLN A 103 -0.54 34.81 32.26
CA GLN A 103 -1.04 35.35 30.99
C GLN A 103 0.09 35.45 29.97
N GLU A 104 -0.25 35.28 28.69
CA GLU A 104 0.64 35.48 27.55
C GLU A 104 0.07 36.61 26.68
N ALA A 105 0.94 37.36 26.03
CA ALA A 105 0.55 38.37 25.05
C ALA A 105 1.59 38.43 23.92
N ILE A 106 1.23 39.08 22.82
CA ILE A 106 2.12 39.28 21.68
C ILE A 106 2.30 40.79 21.48
N ALA A 107 3.54 41.28 21.50
CA ALA A 107 3.87 42.61 21.11
C ALA A 107 4.20 42.66 19.62
N GLU A 108 3.58 43.58 18.87
CA GLU A 108 3.99 43.90 17.50
C GLU A 108 4.90 45.14 17.54
N ARG A 109 6.07 45.03 16.97
CA ARG A 109 7.04 46.10 16.79
C ARG A 109 6.65 47.03 15.64
N PRO A 110 7.20 48.25 15.53
CA PRO A 110 6.92 49.12 14.40
C PRO A 110 7.28 48.54 13.03
N ASP A 111 8.23 47.60 12.96
CA ASP A 111 8.63 46.91 11.75
C ASP A 111 7.67 45.72 11.36
N GLY A 112 6.63 45.49 12.15
CA GLY A 112 5.68 44.40 11.99
C GLY A 112 6.10 43.09 12.62
N THR A 113 7.29 43.00 13.21
CA THR A 113 7.74 41.76 13.90
C THR A 113 6.90 41.55 15.16
N ARG A 114 6.45 40.32 15.38
CA ARG A 114 5.67 39.92 16.54
C ARG A 114 6.51 39.11 17.52
N VAL A 115 6.50 39.52 18.78
CA VAL A 115 7.24 38.88 19.87
C VAL A 115 6.25 38.40 20.91
N PRO A 116 6.05 37.08 21.07
CA PRO A 116 5.25 36.54 22.15
C PRO A 116 6.00 36.66 23.46
N PHE A 117 5.35 37.18 24.49
CA PHE A 117 5.95 37.37 25.79
C PHE A 117 4.98 37.01 26.92
N GLN A 118 5.55 36.73 28.09
CA GLN A 118 4.80 36.50 29.32
C GLN A 118 5.07 37.65 30.29
N PRO A 119 4.06 38.49 30.61
CA PRO A 119 4.18 39.59 31.56
C PRO A 119 4.01 39.12 33.00
N TYR A 120 4.67 39.84 33.91
CA TYR A 120 4.60 39.64 35.36
C TYR A 120 4.35 40.95 36.09
N PRO A 121 3.25 41.69 35.82
CA PRO A 121 2.98 42.94 36.47
C PRO A 121 2.67 42.72 37.95
N THR A 122 3.32 43.58 38.79
CA THR A 122 3.17 43.55 40.24
C THR A 122 2.92 44.98 40.72
N PRO A 123 1.73 45.27 41.33
CA PRO A 123 1.42 46.58 41.86
C PRO A 123 2.37 46.99 42.97
N LEU A 124 2.68 48.30 43.06
CA LEU A 124 3.51 48.91 44.05
C LEU A 124 2.65 49.80 44.92
N PHE A 125 2.83 49.70 46.24
CA PHE A 125 2.08 50.47 47.23
C PHE A 125 3.03 51.27 48.10
N ASN A 126 2.61 52.46 48.56
CA ASN A 126 3.32 53.21 49.54
C ASN A 126 3.06 52.69 50.96
N SER A 127 3.73 53.27 51.98
CA SER A 127 3.59 52.90 53.38
C SER A 127 2.17 53.08 53.93
N ALA A 128 1.34 53.89 53.27
CA ALA A 128 -0.04 54.17 53.66
C ALA A 128 -1.03 53.15 52.93
N GLY A 129 -0.51 52.21 52.13
CA GLY A 129 -1.32 51.26 51.42
C GLY A 129 -1.93 51.78 50.12
N ASN A 130 -1.60 52.96 49.67
CA ASN A 130 -2.08 53.55 48.43
C ASN A 130 -1.26 53.00 47.22
N LEU A 131 -1.91 52.69 46.15
CA LEU A 131 -1.28 52.25 44.88
C LEU A 131 -0.43 53.45 44.34
N THR A 132 0.84 53.21 44.08
CA THR A 132 1.76 54.22 43.53
C THR A 132 2.15 53.92 42.09
N GLY A 133 1.92 52.70 41.64
CA GLY A 133 2.25 52.25 40.31
C GLY A 133 2.35 50.74 40.24
N ALA A 134 3.05 50.23 39.21
CA ALA A 134 3.39 48.84 39.11
C ALA A 134 4.75 48.63 38.40
N VAL A 135 5.40 47.52 38.71
CA VAL A 135 6.58 47.03 37.98
C VAL A 135 6.16 45.81 37.16
N ASN A 136 6.65 45.71 35.94
CA ASN A 136 6.41 44.56 35.08
C ASN A 136 7.72 44.02 34.52
N MET A 137 7.89 42.73 34.63
CA MET A 137 8.93 41.99 33.93
C MET A 137 8.28 41.25 32.75
N LEU A 138 8.84 41.41 31.55
CA LEU A 138 8.40 40.72 30.34
C LEU A 138 9.41 39.66 29.99
N VAL A 139 8.98 38.41 29.89
CA VAL A 139 9.82 37.29 29.49
C VAL A 139 9.49 36.95 28.04
N ASP A 140 10.45 37.09 27.13
CA ASP A 140 10.32 36.63 25.75
C ASP A 140 10.20 35.12 25.74
N ILE A 141 9.11 34.62 25.17
CA ILE A 141 8.82 33.17 25.05
C ILE A 141 8.91 32.68 23.62
N SER A 142 9.55 33.44 22.73
CA SER A 142 9.67 33.11 21.31
C SER A 142 10.34 31.75 21.08
N ASP A 143 11.43 31.45 21.80
CA ASP A 143 12.14 30.16 21.68
C ASP A 143 11.28 29.01 22.16
N ARG A 144 10.57 29.16 23.26
CA ARG A 144 9.63 28.18 23.77
C ARG A 144 8.53 27.89 22.75
N LYS A 145 7.89 28.95 22.20
CA LYS A 145 6.83 28.80 21.18
C LYS A 145 7.35 28.18 19.90
N ARG A 146 8.56 28.51 19.46
CA ARG A 146 9.18 27.86 18.28
C ARG A 146 9.44 26.39 18.52
N ALA A 147 9.96 26.00 19.68
CA ALA A 147 10.20 24.62 20.06
C ALA A 147 8.88 23.81 20.11
N GLU A 148 7.84 24.37 20.77
CA GLU A 148 6.49 23.78 20.83
C GLU A 148 5.89 23.59 19.42
N HIS A 149 5.96 24.62 18.58
CA HIS A 149 5.45 24.55 17.21
C HIS A 149 6.19 23.50 16.36
N THR A 150 7.53 23.42 16.52
CA THR A 150 8.34 22.43 15.82
C THR A 150 8.00 21.02 16.29
N ALA A 151 7.86 20.79 17.59
CA ALA A 151 7.46 19.49 18.14
C ALA A 151 6.08 19.07 17.66
N ASN A 152 5.09 19.96 17.70
CA ASN A 152 3.73 19.70 17.21
C ASN A 152 3.72 19.38 15.70
N ARG A 153 4.52 20.12 14.91
CA ARG A 153 4.65 19.85 13.47
C ARG A 153 5.25 18.48 13.18
N LEU A 154 6.31 18.10 13.90
CA LEU A 154 6.94 16.78 13.75
C LEU A 154 5.97 15.66 14.16
N ALA A 155 5.24 15.85 15.27
CA ALA A 155 4.21 14.90 15.71
C ALA A 155 3.11 14.72 14.64
N ALA A 156 2.62 15.83 14.05
CA ALA A 156 1.62 15.79 12.99
C ALA A 156 2.12 15.07 11.72
N ILE A 157 3.40 15.25 11.34
CA ILE A 157 4.01 14.54 10.21
C ILE A 157 4.04 13.03 10.47
N VAL A 158 4.46 12.61 11.66
CA VAL A 158 4.50 11.20 12.06
C VAL A 158 3.09 10.61 12.07
N GLU A 159 2.11 11.35 12.61
CA GLU A 159 0.72 10.90 12.70
C GLU A 159 0.04 10.77 11.34
N SER A 160 0.35 11.68 10.40
CA SER A 160 -0.21 11.67 9.04
C SER A 160 0.48 10.69 8.08
N SER A 161 1.57 10.03 8.50
CA SER A 161 2.27 9.03 7.68
C SER A 161 1.36 7.85 7.36
N GLU A 162 1.42 7.33 6.14
CA GLU A 162 0.74 6.07 5.76
C GLU A 162 1.47 4.83 6.30
N ASP A 163 2.78 4.94 6.56
CA ASP A 163 3.57 3.86 7.13
C ASP A 163 3.40 3.81 8.65
N ALA A 164 3.41 2.62 9.22
CA ALA A 164 3.44 2.42 10.66
C ALA A 164 4.80 2.86 11.21
N ILE A 165 4.81 3.88 12.08
CA ILE A 165 6.02 4.40 12.74
C ILE A 165 5.94 4.05 14.23
N ILE A 166 6.90 3.26 14.68
CA ILE A 166 6.96 2.69 16.02
C ILE A 166 8.32 2.97 16.63
N SER A 167 8.38 3.55 17.82
CA SER A 167 9.63 3.65 18.57
C SER A 167 9.63 2.69 19.75
N LYS A 168 10.81 2.24 20.16
CA LYS A 168 11.02 1.38 21.31
C LYS A 168 12.36 1.66 21.98
N ASN A 169 12.48 1.32 23.26
CA ASN A 169 13.76 1.35 23.97
C ASN A 169 14.65 0.14 23.59
N LEU A 170 15.85 0.07 24.18
CA LEU A 170 16.81 -1.02 23.94
C LEU A 170 16.40 -2.37 24.58
N ASP A 171 15.34 -2.40 25.38
CA ASP A 171 14.75 -3.62 25.96
C ASP A 171 13.58 -4.12 25.09
N GLY A 172 13.30 -3.45 23.98
CA GLY A 172 12.22 -3.82 23.08
C GLY A 172 10.82 -3.35 23.52
N ILE A 173 10.76 -2.45 24.51
CA ILE A 173 9.51 -1.88 25.01
C ILE A 173 9.09 -0.71 24.11
N ILE A 174 7.87 -0.73 23.62
CA ILE A 174 7.29 0.28 22.73
C ILE A 174 7.16 1.61 23.50
N THR A 175 7.66 2.70 22.91
CA THR A 175 7.62 4.06 23.46
C THR A 175 6.77 5.03 22.63
N SER A 176 6.55 4.75 21.34
CA SER A 176 5.62 5.52 20.51
C SER A 176 4.93 4.62 19.49
N TRP A 177 3.74 5.07 19.04
CA TRP A 177 2.85 4.31 18.18
C TRP A 177 1.98 5.31 17.42
N ASN A 178 2.12 5.44 16.10
CA ASN A 178 1.31 6.38 15.32
C ASN A 178 -0.01 5.76 14.84
N GLY A 179 -0.94 6.59 14.34
CA GLY A 179 -2.24 6.13 13.86
C GLY A 179 -2.19 5.13 12.72
N SER A 180 -1.13 5.12 11.91
CA SER A 180 -0.95 4.08 10.88
C SER A 180 -0.55 2.73 11.48
N ALA A 181 0.20 2.72 12.56
CA ALA A 181 0.48 1.49 13.29
C ALA A 181 -0.81 0.93 13.94
N GLU A 182 -1.72 1.79 14.44
CA GLU A 182 -3.03 1.36 14.93
C GLU A 182 -3.85 0.69 13.83
N ARG A 183 -3.95 1.35 12.66
CA ARG A 183 -4.69 0.80 11.51
C ARG A 183 -4.09 -0.49 10.99
N MET A 184 -2.76 -0.56 10.92
CA MET A 184 -2.06 -1.71 10.35
C MET A 184 -2.12 -2.93 11.27
N PHE A 185 -1.89 -2.76 12.58
CA PHE A 185 -1.77 -3.87 13.53
C PHE A 185 -3.04 -4.12 14.34
N GLY A 186 -4.00 -3.18 14.36
CA GLY A 186 -5.28 -3.30 15.07
C GLY A 186 -5.19 -3.08 16.59
N TYR A 187 -4.06 -2.59 17.11
CA TYR A 187 -3.87 -2.22 18.51
C TYR A 187 -3.90 -0.69 18.66
N LEU A 188 -4.56 -0.17 19.67
CA LEU A 188 -4.48 1.24 20.05
C LEU A 188 -3.13 1.57 20.71
N ALA A 189 -2.70 2.83 20.65
CA ALA A 189 -1.46 3.28 21.27
C ALA A 189 -1.44 2.99 22.78
N GLU A 190 -2.56 3.21 23.46
CA GLU A 190 -2.72 2.93 24.90
C GLU A 190 -2.54 1.45 25.25
N GLU A 191 -2.83 0.56 24.31
CA GLU A 191 -2.67 -0.89 24.51
C GLU A 191 -1.24 -1.37 24.27
N THR A 192 -0.41 -0.62 23.55
CA THR A 192 0.92 -1.04 23.07
C THR A 192 2.06 -0.33 23.79
N ILE A 193 1.92 0.96 24.08
CA ILE A 193 2.94 1.74 24.77
C ILE A 193 3.22 1.10 26.15
N GLY A 194 4.50 0.86 26.45
CA GLY A 194 4.95 0.18 27.64
C GLY A 194 4.95 -1.36 27.54
N LYS A 195 4.48 -1.94 26.42
CA LYS A 195 4.54 -3.39 26.19
C LYS A 195 5.67 -3.77 25.23
N SER A 196 6.01 -5.06 25.22
CA SER A 196 7.04 -5.60 24.36
C SER A 196 6.60 -5.67 22.91
N ILE A 197 7.47 -5.24 21.98
CA ILE A 197 7.29 -5.34 20.53
C ILE A 197 7.10 -6.79 20.04
N MET A 198 7.49 -7.77 20.87
CA MET A 198 7.34 -9.19 20.59
C MET A 198 5.89 -9.60 20.32
N MET A 199 4.91 -8.83 20.80
CA MET A 199 3.49 -9.08 20.54
C MET A 199 3.12 -9.06 19.04
N LEU A 200 3.90 -8.35 18.22
CA LEU A 200 3.71 -8.25 16.77
C LEU A 200 4.47 -9.33 16.00
N ILE A 201 5.33 -10.10 16.66
CA ILE A 201 6.23 -11.03 15.99
C ILE A 201 5.66 -12.44 16.16
N PRO A 202 5.46 -13.19 15.06
CA PRO A 202 5.05 -14.58 15.14
C PRO A 202 6.07 -15.43 15.92
N PRO A 203 5.64 -16.49 16.65
CA PRO A 203 6.52 -17.29 17.52
C PRO A 203 7.73 -17.90 16.80
N ASP A 204 7.57 -18.30 15.55
CA ASP A 204 8.61 -18.87 14.69
C ASP A 204 9.68 -17.86 14.25
N ARG A 205 9.49 -16.55 14.53
CA ARG A 205 10.38 -15.45 14.16
C ARG A 205 10.89 -14.64 15.36
N HIS A 206 10.73 -15.13 16.56
CA HIS A 206 11.13 -14.40 17.77
C HIS A 206 12.63 -14.09 17.84
N ASP A 207 13.46 -14.77 17.08
CA ASP A 207 14.90 -14.52 16.97
C ASP A 207 15.24 -13.25 16.16
N GLU A 208 14.30 -12.69 15.38
CA GLU A 208 14.53 -11.47 14.60
C GLU A 208 14.78 -10.26 15.52
N GLU A 209 13.99 -10.11 16.59
CA GLU A 209 14.06 -8.92 17.44
C GLU A 209 15.40 -8.78 18.19
N PRO A 210 15.96 -9.81 18.81
CA PRO A 210 17.30 -9.74 19.40
C PRO A 210 18.37 -9.35 18.39
N ARG A 211 18.31 -9.85 17.14
CA ARG A 211 19.24 -9.47 16.06
C ARG A 211 19.10 -8.00 15.70
N ILE A 212 17.87 -7.50 15.58
CA ILE A 212 17.60 -6.08 15.30
C ILE A 212 18.18 -5.21 16.42
N LEU A 213 17.89 -5.52 17.69
CA LEU A 213 18.38 -4.75 18.83
C LEU A 213 19.92 -4.76 18.92
N GLN A 214 20.57 -5.89 18.61
CA GLN A 214 22.02 -5.97 18.57
C GLN A 214 22.61 -5.03 17.51
N ARG A 215 22.03 -4.96 16.32
CA ARG A 215 22.44 -4.02 15.26
C ARG A 215 22.21 -2.58 15.66
N MET A 216 21.06 -2.27 16.28
CA MET A 216 20.76 -0.92 16.78
C MET A 216 21.80 -0.47 17.83
N ARG A 217 22.19 -1.33 18.79
CA ARG A 217 23.24 -1.02 19.78
C ARG A 217 24.60 -0.71 19.17
N ARG A 218 24.88 -1.25 17.96
CA ARG A 218 26.10 -0.94 17.19
C ARG A 218 25.97 0.32 16.35
N GLY A 219 24.80 0.98 16.34
CA GLY A 219 24.53 2.16 15.51
C GLY A 219 24.21 1.83 14.05
N GLU A 220 24.02 0.55 13.71
CA GLU A 220 23.71 0.10 12.35
C GLU A 220 22.22 0.39 12.02
N ARG A 221 21.94 0.62 10.74
CA ARG A 221 20.57 0.72 10.22
C ARG A 221 20.15 -0.59 9.54
N ILE A 222 18.86 -0.82 9.50
CA ILE A 222 18.23 -1.90 8.74
C ILE A 222 17.34 -1.23 7.71
N GLU A 223 17.48 -1.59 6.45
CA GLU A 223 16.71 -1.02 5.35
C GLU A 223 16.01 -2.13 4.59
N HIS A 224 14.69 -1.95 4.39
CA HIS A 224 13.84 -2.79 3.54
C HIS A 224 13.91 -4.31 3.83
N ASP A 225 13.99 -4.69 5.10
CA ASP A 225 13.91 -6.10 5.49
C ASP A 225 12.46 -6.58 5.39
N GLU A 226 12.20 -7.53 4.48
CA GLU A 226 10.86 -8.07 4.25
C GLU A 226 10.61 -9.22 5.24
N THR A 227 9.57 -9.07 6.03
CA THR A 227 9.24 -10.04 7.08
C THR A 227 7.74 -10.13 7.32
N VAL A 228 7.33 -11.04 8.21
CA VAL A 228 5.93 -11.26 8.59
C VAL A 228 5.69 -10.71 9.99
N ARG A 229 4.53 -10.06 10.17
CA ARG A 229 4.07 -9.59 11.48
C ARG A 229 2.65 -10.08 11.73
N ARG A 230 2.27 -10.12 13.00
CA ARG A 230 0.97 -10.58 13.47
C ARG A 230 0.14 -9.40 13.97
N ARG A 231 -1.09 -9.31 13.51
CA ARG A 231 -2.09 -8.33 13.98
C ARG A 231 -2.75 -8.79 15.28
N LYS A 232 -3.53 -7.91 15.88
CA LYS A 232 -4.32 -8.18 17.10
C LYS A 232 -5.31 -9.34 16.93
N ASP A 233 -5.92 -9.46 15.76
CA ASP A 233 -6.85 -10.54 15.41
C ASP A 233 -6.18 -11.88 15.10
N GLY A 234 -4.84 -11.93 15.18
CA GLY A 234 -4.03 -13.11 14.89
C GLY A 234 -3.64 -13.27 13.42
N SER A 235 -4.19 -12.47 12.49
CA SER A 235 -3.83 -12.51 11.07
C SER A 235 -2.37 -12.10 10.84
N LEU A 236 -1.78 -12.65 9.78
CA LEU A 236 -0.40 -12.35 9.40
C LEU A 236 -0.38 -11.36 8.24
N ILE A 237 0.56 -10.42 8.30
CA ILE A 237 0.82 -9.43 7.24
C ILE A 237 2.27 -9.46 6.81
N GLN A 238 2.49 -9.24 5.52
CA GLN A 238 3.82 -9.02 4.96
C GLN A 238 4.20 -7.56 5.14
N VAL A 239 5.34 -7.30 5.78
CA VAL A 239 5.82 -5.94 5.99
C VAL A 239 7.23 -5.75 5.46
N SER A 240 7.51 -4.59 4.89
CA SER A 240 8.87 -4.10 4.66
C SER A 240 9.25 -3.24 5.85
N LEU A 241 10.30 -3.65 6.57
CA LEU A 241 10.74 -3.06 7.82
C LEU A 241 12.05 -2.29 7.62
N SER A 242 12.07 -1.02 8.03
CA SER A 242 13.29 -0.25 8.21
C SER A 242 13.44 0.10 9.69
N ALA A 243 14.66 0.02 10.23
CA ALA A 243 14.93 0.37 11.61
C ALA A 243 16.20 1.22 11.73
N SER A 244 16.13 2.25 12.57
CA SER A 244 17.23 3.19 12.82
C SER A 244 17.40 3.44 14.32
N PRO A 245 18.65 3.60 14.81
CA PRO A 245 18.89 3.93 16.21
C PRO A 245 18.41 5.34 16.53
N VAL A 246 17.74 5.49 17.66
CA VAL A 246 17.37 6.78 18.25
C VAL A 246 18.43 7.17 19.27
N LYS A 247 18.92 8.42 19.18
CA LYS A 247 19.97 8.97 20.04
C LYS A 247 19.42 10.07 20.92
N ASP A 248 19.95 10.19 22.13
CA ASP A 248 19.73 11.32 23.03
C ASP A 248 20.56 12.55 22.62
N ALA A 249 20.44 13.63 23.40
CA ALA A 249 21.16 14.89 23.17
C ALA A 249 22.70 14.75 23.30
N TRP A 250 23.18 13.70 23.95
CA TRP A 250 24.61 13.39 24.14
C TRP A 250 25.16 12.41 23.11
N GLY A 251 24.30 11.94 22.18
CA GLY A 251 24.69 11.00 21.14
C GLY A 251 24.60 9.51 21.52
N ASN A 252 24.16 9.19 22.75
CA ASN A 252 23.97 7.81 23.19
C ASN A 252 22.74 7.21 22.52
N ILE A 253 22.82 5.93 22.17
CA ILE A 253 21.66 5.20 21.61
C ILE A 253 20.73 4.82 22.75
N VAL A 254 19.52 5.36 22.74
CA VAL A 254 18.47 5.13 23.76
C VAL A 254 17.36 4.22 23.30
N GLY A 255 17.31 3.90 22.01
CA GLY A 255 16.25 3.07 21.44
C GLY A 255 16.38 2.89 19.95
N ALA A 256 15.28 2.47 19.32
CA ALA A 256 15.15 2.32 17.89
C ALA A 256 13.80 2.86 17.40
N SER A 257 13.81 3.51 16.24
CA SER A 257 12.62 3.83 15.46
C SER A 257 12.48 2.79 14.35
N LYS A 258 11.29 2.24 14.19
CA LYS A 258 10.91 1.30 13.12
C LYS A 258 9.86 1.93 12.23
N ILE A 259 10.04 1.79 10.94
CA ILE A 259 9.03 2.10 9.93
C ILE A 259 8.64 0.77 9.30
N ALA A 260 7.35 0.44 9.34
CA ALA A 260 6.81 -0.75 8.72
C ALA A 260 5.78 -0.35 7.65
N ARG A 261 5.97 -0.85 6.44
CA ARG A 261 5.06 -0.70 5.31
C ARG A 261 4.40 -2.03 5.01
N ASP A 262 3.07 -2.05 4.91
CA ASP A 262 2.33 -3.24 4.46
C ASP A 262 2.61 -3.47 2.96
N ILE A 263 3.19 -4.63 2.66
CA ILE A 263 3.51 -5.06 1.28
C ILE A 263 2.67 -6.27 0.85
N THR A 264 1.61 -6.58 1.59
CA THR A 264 0.77 -7.77 1.34
C THR A 264 0.18 -7.76 -0.07
N SER A 265 -0.41 -6.63 -0.49
CA SER A 265 -0.98 -6.49 -1.84
C SER A 265 0.09 -6.62 -2.93
N ARG A 266 1.29 -6.05 -2.72
CA ARG A 266 2.41 -6.19 -3.65
C ARG A 266 2.84 -7.66 -3.78
N LYS A 267 3.02 -8.36 -2.67
CA LYS A 267 3.40 -9.78 -2.67
C LYS A 267 2.34 -10.69 -3.32
N GLN A 268 1.07 -10.38 -3.11
CA GLN A 268 -0.02 -11.09 -3.77
C GLN A 268 0.00 -10.89 -5.29
N ALA A 269 0.22 -9.65 -5.75
CA ALA A 269 0.35 -9.34 -7.17
C ALA A 269 1.58 -10.02 -7.80
N GLU A 270 2.74 -10.00 -7.13
CA GLU A 270 3.96 -10.70 -7.56
C GLU A 270 3.73 -12.22 -7.69
N ALA A 271 3.08 -12.84 -6.68
CA ALA A 271 2.76 -14.26 -6.70
C ALA A 271 1.76 -14.61 -7.82
N HIS A 272 0.75 -13.79 -8.02
CA HIS A 272 -0.21 -13.97 -9.10
C HIS A 272 0.45 -13.87 -10.49
N GLN A 273 1.32 -12.87 -10.67
CA GLN A 273 2.08 -12.71 -11.92
C GLN A 273 3.02 -13.89 -12.18
N ALA A 274 3.68 -14.40 -11.13
CA ALA A 274 4.53 -15.59 -11.25
C ALA A 274 3.72 -16.82 -11.68
N LEU A 275 2.52 -17.02 -11.12
CA LEU A 275 1.61 -18.08 -11.49
C LEU A 275 1.21 -17.99 -12.99
N LEU A 276 0.76 -16.79 -13.42
CA LEU A 276 0.37 -16.55 -14.81
C LEU A 276 1.54 -16.79 -15.77
N THR A 277 2.74 -16.33 -15.40
CA THR A 277 3.95 -16.55 -16.21
C THR A 277 4.29 -18.02 -16.35
N SER A 278 4.18 -18.79 -15.25
CA SER A 278 4.39 -20.24 -15.27
C SER A 278 3.38 -20.97 -16.16
N GLU A 279 2.11 -20.56 -16.07
CA GLU A 279 1.05 -21.12 -16.90
C GLU A 279 1.26 -20.83 -18.39
N LEU A 280 1.61 -19.59 -18.74
CA LEU A 280 1.96 -19.21 -20.11
C LEU A 280 3.15 -19.99 -20.65
N GLN A 281 4.20 -20.20 -19.85
CA GLN A 281 5.35 -21.02 -20.24
C GLN A 281 4.96 -22.46 -20.51
N HIS A 282 4.11 -23.05 -19.68
CA HIS A 282 3.62 -24.41 -19.87
C HIS A 282 2.81 -24.53 -21.16
N ARG A 283 1.89 -23.60 -21.43
CA ARG A 283 1.09 -23.55 -22.67
C ARG A 283 1.97 -23.38 -23.90
N THR A 284 2.97 -22.51 -23.83
CA THR A 284 3.92 -22.28 -24.93
C THR A 284 4.72 -23.55 -25.25
N LYS A 285 5.21 -24.27 -24.23
CA LYS A 285 5.90 -25.54 -24.41
C LYS A 285 5.01 -26.59 -25.11
N ASN A 286 3.74 -26.68 -24.71
CA ASN A 286 2.79 -27.61 -25.30
C ASN A 286 2.54 -27.27 -26.79
N LEU A 287 2.36 -26.00 -27.14
CA LEU A 287 2.20 -25.56 -28.52
C LEU A 287 3.43 -25.94 -29.37
N PHE A 288 4.65 -25.67 -28.88
CA PHE A 288 5.87 -26.05 -29.61
C PHE A 288 6.01 -27.56 -29.79
N ALA A 289 5.58 -28.37 -28.82
CA ALA A 289 5.57 -29.83 -28.96
C ALA A 289 4.64 -30.27 -30.08
N VAL A 290 3.45 -29.67 -30.19
CA VAL A 290 2.50 -29.97 -31.29
C VAL A 290 3.07 -29.51 -32.64
N VAL A 291 3.61 -28.30 -32.73
CA VAL A 291 4.25 -27.77 -33.94
C VAL A 291 5.39 -28.68 -34.39
N HIS A 292 6.27 -29.08 -33.46
CA HIS A 292 7.39 -30.01 -33.76
C HIS A 292 6.86 -31.34 -34.29
N ALA A 293 5.82 -31.92 -33.68
CA ALA A 293 5.21 -33.15 -34.13
C ALA A 293 4.60 -33.02 -35.56
N VAL A 294 3.90 -31.91 -35.82
CA VAL A 294 3.34 -31.57 -37.13
C VAL A 294 4.46 -31.50 -38.18
N VAL A 295 5.50 -30.73 -37.94
CA VAL A 295 6.60 -30.57 -38.90
C VAL A 295 7.31 -31.90 -39.13
N SER A 296 7.81 -32.54 -38.06
CA SER A 296 8.60 -33.78 -38.19
C SER A 296 7.88 -34.92 -38.90
N ARG A 297 6.57 -35.05 -38.65
CA ARG A 297 5.79 -36.13 -39.25
C ARG A 297 5.19 -35.79 -40.62
N SER A 298 5.17 -34.54 -41.04
CA SER A 298 4.65 -34.13 -42.34
C SER A 298 5.58 -34.55 -43.52
N PHE A 299 6.82 -34.86 -43.23
CA PHE A 299 7.78 -35.36 -44.22
C PHE A 299 7.69 -36.88 -44.43
N VAL A 300 7.04 -37.62 -43.55
CA VAL A 300 6.95 -39.06 -43.63
C VAL A 300 5.98 -39.44 -44.75
N GLY A 301 6.42 -40.31 -45.67
CA GLY A 301 5.60 -40.84 -46.80
C GLY A 301 5.35 -39.85 -47.93
N LYS A 302 6.09 -38.73 -48.00
CA LYS A 302 6.00 -37.78 -49.11
C LYS A 302 7.08 -38.03 -50.16
N HIS A 303 6.69 -37.91 -51.44
CA HIS A 303 7.58 -38.18 -52.58
C HIS A 303 8.33 -36.93 -53.04
N THR A 304 7.82 -35.72 -52.73
CA THR A 304 8.46 -34.45 -53.08
C THR A 304 8.54 -33.49 -51.88
N VAL A 305 9.49 -32.57 -51.94
CA VAL A 305 9.64 -31.50 -50.90
C VAL A 305 8.44 -30.55 -50.94
N GLU A 306 7.90 -30.29 -52.12
CA GLU A 306 6.75 -29.42 -52.37
C GLU A 306 5.48 -29.99 -51.69
N ASP A 307 5.24 -31.32 -51.80
CA ASP A 307 4.11 -31.98 -51.13
C ASP A 307 4.26 -31.93 -49.59
N ALA A 308 5.46 -32.13 -49.10
CA ALA A 308 5.73 -32.01 -47.67
C ALA A 308 5.50 -30.60 -47.19
N GLN A 309 6.00 -29.58 -47.91
CA GLN A 309 5.81 -28.16 -47.58
C GLN A 309 4.33 -27.78 -47.55
N ALA A 310 3.58 -28.14 -48.60
CA ALA A 310 2.13 -27.89 -48.68
C ALA A 310 1.38 -28.50 -47.47
N SER A 311 1.76 -29.74 -47.10
CA SER A 311 1.18 -30.45 -45.96
C SER A 311 1.48 -29.78 -44.63
N VAL A 312 2.74 -29.35 -44.39
CA VAL A 312 3.15 -28.58 -43.18
C VAL A 312 2.36 -27.29 -43.07
N LEU A 313 2.32 -26.50 -44.15
CA LEU A 313 1.64 -25.19 -44.17
C LEU A 313 0.14 -25.33 -43.91
N SER A 314 -0.51 -26.34 -44.50
CA SER A 314 -1.95 -26.62 -44.30
C SER A 314 -2.26 -26.93 -42.84
N ARG A 315 -1.50 -27.80 -42.19
CA ARG A 315 -1.66 -28.20 -40.81
C ARG A 315 -1.35 -27.08 -39.82
N LEU A 316 -0.31 -26.28 -40.10
CA LEU A 316 0.02 -25.10 -39.27
C LEU A 316 -1.08 -24.01 -39.34
N ARG A 317 -1.74 -23.87 -40.51
CA ARG A 317 -2.89 -22.96 -40.64
C ARG A 317 -4.07 -23.43 -39.81
N SER A 318 -4.44 -24.70 -39.86
CA SER A 318 -5.51 -25.26 -39.02
C SER A 318 -5.20 -25.09 -37.53
N LEU A 319 -3.98 -25.43 -37.13
CA LEU A 319 -3.54 -25.21 -35.73
C LEU A 319 -3.61 -23.73 -35.31
N ALA A 320 -3.20 -22.82 -36.19
CA ALA A 320 -3.25 -21.38 -35.92
C ALA A 320 -4.70 -20.87 -35.80
N GLN A 321 -5.60 -21.34 -36.65
CA GLN A 321 -7.03 -20.98 -36.59
C GLN A 321 -7.67 -21.47 -35.28
N ALA A 322 -7.42 -22.72 -34.89
CA ALA A 322 -7.90 -23.28 -33.62
C ALA A 322 -7.32 -22.47 -32.42
N HIS A 323 -6.04 -22.04 -32.51
CA HIS A 323 -5.41 -21.23 -31.47
C HIS A 323 -6.02 -19.83 -31.35
N VAL A 324 -6.30 -19.16 -32.47
CA VAL A 324 -6.98 -17.85 -32.47
C VAL A 324 -8.36 -17.95 -31.85
N MET A 325 -9.14 -18.98 -32.24
CA MET A 325 -10.47 -19.22 -31.67
C MET A 325 -10.44 -19.39 -30.15
N LEU A 326 -9.41 -20.08 -29.62
CA LEU A 326 -9.23 -20.29 -28.20
C LEU A 326 -8.82 -19.00 -27.46
N ILE A 327 -8.00 -18.14 -28.08
CA ILE A 327 -7.65 -16.82 -27.52
C ILE A 327 -8.90 -15.94 -27.41
N GLU A 328 -9.72 -15.86 -28.45
CA GLU A 328 -10.96 -15.07 -28.45
C GLU A 328 -11.97 -15.53 -27.38
N LYS A 329 -11.91 -16.78 -26.97
CA LYS A 329 -12.74 -17.37 -25.88
C LYS A 329 -12.03 -17.41 -24.52
N GLU A 330 -10.96 -16.62 -24.34
CA GLU A 330 -10.17 -16.57 -23.10
C GLU A 330 -9.72 -17.96 -22.61
N TRP A 331 -9.45 -18.88 -23.53
CA TRP A 331 -9.07 -20.28 -23.25
C TRP A 331 -10.12 -21.13 -22.49
N ASN A 332 -11.35 -20.65 -22.42
CA ASN A 332 -12.47 -21.41 -21.81
C ASN A 332 -12.95 -22.58 -22.67
N GLY A 333 -12.19 -22.93 -23.73
CA GLY A 333 -12.54 -23.99 -24.66
C GLY A 333 -13.17 -23.43 -25.95
N ALA A 334 -13.56 -24.34 -26.85
CA ALA A 334 -14.22 -23.98 -28.10
C ALA A 334 -15.45 -24.91 -28.37
N ASP A 335 -16.52 -24.33 -28.95
CA ASP A 335 -17.68 -25.13 -29.38
C ASP A 335 -17.29 -26.07 -30.52
N ILE A 336 -17.59 -27.34 -30.37
CA ILE A 336 -17.27 -28.38 -31.37
C ILE A 336 -17.84 -28.04 -32.75
N GLY A 337 -19.05 -27.47 -32.81
CA GLY A 337 -19.68 -27.08 -34.07
C GLY A 337 -18.95 -25.92 -34.74
N GLU A 338 -18.38 -25.00 -33.96
CA GLU A 338 -17.57 -23.89 -34.47
C GLU A 338 -16.24 -24.40 -35.05
N VAL A 339 -15.56 -25.31 -34.35
CA VAL A 339 -14.34 -25.98 -34.83
C VAL A 339 -14.60 -26.73 -36.16
N VAL A 340 -15.65 -27.55 -36.21
CA VAL A 340 -16.00 -28.29 -37.40
C VAL A 340 -16.37 -27.36 -38.56
N ARG A 341 -17.20 -26.34 -38.34
CA ARG A 341 -17.59 -25.39 -39.39
C ARG A 341 -16.40 -24.62 -39.95
N THR A 342 -15.45 -24.24 -39.10
CA THR A 342 -14.23 -23.53 -39.53
C THR A 342 -13.40 -24.42 -40.47
N GLU A 343 -13.13 -25.64 -40.13
CA GLU A 343 -12.34 -26.58 -40.96
C GLU A 343 -13.07 -26.98 -42.27
N MET A 344 -14.38 -27.07 -42.19
CA MET A 344 -15.19 -27.54 -43.34
C MET A 344 -15.69 -26.42 -44.25
N SER A 345 -15.46 -25.14 -43.89
CA SER A 345 -15.92 -23.97 -44.64
C SER A 345 -15.55 -23.97 -46.14
N PRO A 346 -14.38 -24.49 -46.58
CA PRO A 346 -14.06 -24.54 -48.02
C PRO A 346 -14.94 -25.46 -48.86
N TYR A 347 -15.70 -26.35 -48.23
CA TYR A 347 -16.41 -27.42 -48.94
C TYR A 347 -17.92 -27.16 -49.11
N GLY A 348 -18.44 -26.08 -48.48
CA GLY A 348 -19.78 -25.55 -48.71
C GLY A 348 -20.91 -26.58 -48.50
N GLU A 349 -21.86 -26.58 -49.46
CA GLU A 349 -23.07 -27.41 -49.38
C GLU A 349 -22.85 -28.92 -49.49
N ARG A 350 -21.61 -29.34 -49.74
CA ARG A 350 -21.28 -30.79 -49.79
C ARG A 350 -21.07 -31.41 -48.41
N VAL A 351 -21.16 -30.57 -47.36
CA VAL A 351 -20.97 -31.03 -45.97
C VAL A 351 -22.20 -30.71 -45.15
N THR A 352 -22.71 -31.72 -44.47
CA THR A 352 -23.79 -31.57 -43.48
C THR A 352 -23.22 -31.71 -42.08
N ILE A 353 -23.51 -30.72 -41.19
CA ILE A 353 -23.00 -30.67 -39.83
C ILE A 353 -24.18 -30.64 -38.86
N GLU A 354 -24.29 -31.63 -37.98
CA GLU A 354 -25.42 -31.78 -37.07
C GLU A 354 -24.94 -32.21 -35.66
N GLY A 355 -25.39 -31.51 -34.61
CA GLY A 355 -25.12 -31.91 -33.23
C GLY A 355 -25.43 -30.79 -32.25
N PRO A 356 -25.56 -31.11 -30.95
CA PRO A 356 -25.77 -30.14 -29.91
C PRO A 356 -24.52 -29.29 -29.66
N SER A 357 -24.68 -28.06 -29.11
CA SER A 357 -23.54 -27.28 -28.63
C SER A 357 -22.82 -28.04 -27.52
N LEU A 358 -21.49 -28.08 -27.62
CA LEU A 358 -20.60 -28.73 -26.66
C LEU A 358 -19.27 -28.00 -26.64
N ILE A 359 -18.85 -27.52 -25.47
CA ILE A 359 -17.57 -26.86 -25.30
C ILE A 359 -16.49 -27.88 -25.01
N LEU A 360 -15.55 -28.00 -25.92
CA LEU A 360 -14.34 -28.81 -25.75
C LEU A 360 -13.30 -28.06 -24.93
N THR A 361 -12.52 -28.76 -24.10
CA THR A 361 -11.35 -28.14 -23.47
C THR A 361 -10.37 -27.60 -24.52
N SER A 362 -9.58 -26.62 -24.21
CA SER A 362 -8.65 -25.98 -25.16
C SER A 362 -7.72 -26.98 -25.83
N GLN A 363 -7.23 -27.96 -25.08
CA GLN A 363 -6.34 -29.02 -25.61
C GLN A 363 -7.04 -29.98 -26.53
N VAL A 364 -8.26 -30.38 -26.16
CA VAL A 364 -9.10 -31.27 -27.02
C VAL A 364 -9.48 -30.54 -28.30
N ALA A 365 -9.91 -29.26 -28.21
CA ALA A 365 -10.31 -28.48 -29.38
C ALA A 365 -9.19 -28.35 -30.43
N GLN A 366 -7.93 -28.10 -29.99
CA GLN A 366 -6.78 -28.02 -30.90
C GLN A 366 -6.51 -29.33 -31.63
N ASN A 367 -6.50 -30.45 -30.92
CA ASN A 367 -6.26 -31.76 -31.52
C ASN A 367 -7.44 -32.21 -32.35
N PHE A 368 -8.68 -31.88 -31.97
CA PHE A 368 -9.89 -32.15 -32.71
C PHE A 368 -9.94 -31.39 -34.05
N ALA A 369 -9.52 -30.09 -34.06
CA ALA A 369 -9.37 -29.34 -35.31
C ALA A 369 -8.40 -30.03 -36.27
N LEU A 370 -7.24 -30.48 -35.77
CA LEU A 370 -6.29 -31.25 -36.59
C LEU A 370 -6.90 -32.57 -37.09
N ALA A 371 -7.67 -33.28 -36.27
CA ALA A 371 -8.34 -34.52 -36.69
C ALA A 371 -9.36 -34.26 -37.80
N VAL A 372 -10.22 -33.25 -37.66
CA VAL A 372 -11.18 -32.84 -38.70
C VAL A 372 -10.47 -32.41 -39.97
N HIS A 373 -9.36 -31.63 -39.83
CA HIS A 373 -8.52 -31.25 -40.98
C HIS A 373 -7.94 -32.43 -41.74
N GLU A 374 -7.42 -33.46 -41.05
CA GLU A 374 -6.89 -34.67 -41.66
C GLU A 374 -8.00 -35.48 -42.36
N LEU A 375 -9.19 -35.62 -41.73
CA LEU A 375 -10.35 -36.23 -42.35
C LEU A 375 -10.76 -35.51 -43.64
N ALA A 376 -10.87 -34.16 -43.58
CA ALA A 376 -11.21 -33.32 -44.73
C ALA A 376 -10.19 -33.45 -45.86
N THR A 377 -8.90 -33.41 -45.53
CA THR A 377 -7.81 -33.58 -46.51
C THR A 377 -7.83 -34.96 -47.14
N ASN A 378 -8.10 -36.01 -46.39
CA ASN A 378 -8.23 -37.38 -46.91
C ASN A 378 -9.46 -37.50 -47.81
N ALA A 379 -10.60 -36.92 -47.43
CA ALA A 379 -11.80 -36.92 -48.24
C ALA A 379 -11.60 -36.24 -49.61
N VAL A 380 -10.81 -35.11 -49.63
CA VAL A 380 -10.45 -34.42 -50.87
C VAL A 380 -9.48 -35.21 -51.73
N LYS A 381 -8.49 -35.86 -51.17
CA LYS A 381 -7.45 -36.56 -51.92
C LYS A 381 -7.88 -37.96 -52.39
N HIS A 382 -8.62 -38.66 -51.55
CA HIS A 382 -8.88 -40.11 -51.74
C HIS A 382 -10.33 -40.51 -51.53
N GLY A 383 -11.15 -39.62 -50.92
CA GLY A 383 -12.50 -39.93 -50.47
C GLY A 383 -13.60 -39.15 -51.23
N ALA A 384 -14.72 -38.93 -50.54
CA ALA A 384 -15.96 -38.40 -51.12
C ALA A 384 -15.80 -36.99 -51.72
N LEU A 385 -14.93 -36.14 -51.19
CA LEU A 385 -14.76 -34.77 -51.70
C LEU A 385 -13.84 -34.68 -52.94
N SER A 386 -13.26 -35.81 -53.40
CA SER A 386 -12.42 -35.87 -54.60
C SER A 386 -13.21 -35.74 -55.91
N ASN A 387 -14.52 -35.91 -55.90
CA ASN A 387 -15.42 -35.73 -57.04
C ASN A 387 -16.58 -34.76 -56.72
N LEU A 388 -17.37 -34.37 -57.69
CA LEU A 388 -18.45 -33.38 -57.56
C LEU A 388 -19.72 -33.90 -56.86
N SER A 389 -19.95 -35.22 -56.87
CA SER A 389 -21.16 -35.87 -56.35
C SER A 389 -21.03 -36.31 -54.88
N GLY A 390 -19.82 -36.46 -54.40
CA GLY A 390 -19.56 -36.92 -53.05
C GLY A 390 -19.93 -35.92 -51.97
N ARG A 391 -20.37 -36.43 -50.85
CA ARG A 391 -20.83 -35.67 -49.69
C ARG A 391 -20.22 -36.24 -48.39
N VAL A 392 -20.13 -35.36 -47.39
CA VAL A 392 -19.69 -35.72 -46.05
C VAL A 392 -20.77 -35.32 -45.05
N ARG A 393 -21.15 -36.25 -44.18
CA ARG A 393 -22.00 -36.00 -43.03
C ARG A 393 -21.17 -36.08 -41.78
N ILE A 394 -21.23 -35.02 -40.96
CA ILE A 394 -20.57 -34.90 -39.66
C ILE A 394 -21.65 -34.73 -38.60
N SER A 395 -21.70 -35.63 -37.65
CA SER A 395 -22.70 -35.56 -36.58
C SER A 395 -22.10 -35.94 -35.25
N TRP A 396 -22.62 -35.37 -34.18
CA TRP A 396 -22.29 -35.80 -32.81
C TRP A 396 -23.52 -35.77 -31.93
N THR A 397 -23.51 -36.65 -30.94
CA THR A 397 -24.58 -36.80 -29.97
C THR A 397 -23.99 -36.83 -28.55
N VAL A 398 -24.79 -36.33 -27.60
CA VAL A 398 -24.52 -36.46 -26.16
C VAL A 398 -25.72 -37.27 -25.60
N ALA A 399 -25.45 -38.47 -25.14
CA ALA A 399 -26.45 -39.32 -24.52
C ALA A 399 -26.10 -39.57 -23.05
N GLN A 400 -27.07 -39.93 -22.23
CA GLN A 400 -26.90 -40.24 -20.81
C GLN A 400 -27.30 -41.68 -20.47
N PRO A 401 -26.62 -42.71 -21.03
CA PRO A 401 -26.84 -44.08 -20.59
C PRO A 401 -26.30 -44.26 -19.15
N ASN A 402 -27.15 -44.79 -18.26
CA ASN A 402 -26.78 -45.13 -16.87
C ASN A 402 -26.24 -43.94 -16.00
N GLY A 403 -26.66 -42.70 -16.29
CA GLY A 403 -26.27 -41.52 -15.50
C GLY A 403 -24.92 -40.89 -15.87
N HIS A 404 -24.14 -41.48 -16.76
CA HIS A 404 -22.92 -40.92 -17.32
C HIS A 404 -23.18 -40.29 -18.68
N GLN A 405 -22.67 -39.09 -18.91
CA GLN A 405 -22.81 -38.41 -20.20
C GLN A 405 -21.79 -38.98 -21.18
N HIS A 406 -22.30 -39.64 -22.22
CA HIS A 406 -21.52 -40.21 -23.31
C HIS A 406 -21.58 -39.32 -24.54
N PHE A 407 -20.44 -39.06 -25.14
CA PHE A 407 -20.26 -38.33 -26.38
C PHE A 407 -19.93 -39.33 -27.50
N THR A 408 -20.58 -39.16 -28.67
CA THR A 408 -20.24 -39.89 -29.89
C THR A 408 -20.15 -38.91 -31.05
N PHE A 409 -19.00 -38.86 -31.70
CA PHE A 409 -18.76 -38.09 -32.92
C PHE A 409 -18.64 -39.06 -34.08
N ARG A 410 -19.29 -38.73 -35.23
CA ARG A 410 -19.28 -39.54 -36.41
C ARG A 410 -19.03 -38.68 -37.65
N TRP A 411 -18.03 -39.10 -38.45
CA TRP A 411 -17.75 -38.65 -39.80
C TRP A 411 -18.13 -39.71 -40.76
N GLN A 412 -18.93 -39.41 -41.80
CA GLN A 412 -19.38 -40.36 -42.78
C GLN A 412 -19.26 -39.77 -44.18
N GLU A 413 -18.54 -40.47 -45.05
CA GLU A 413 -18.39 -40.16 -46.47
C GLU A 413 -19.37 -40.96 -47.31
N GLN A 414 -19.91 -40.36 -48.39
CA GLN A 414 -20.82 -40.99 -49.32
C GLN A 414 -20.61 -40.46 -50.75
N GLY A 415 -20.80 -41.30 -51.77
CA GLY A 415 -20.76 -40.94 -53.19
C GLY A 415 -19.36 -40.60 -53.71
N GLY A 416 -18.32 -40.98 -52.98
CA GLY A 416 -16.93 -40.91 -53.43
C GLY A 416 -16.50 -42.12 -54.24
N PRO A 417 -15.22 -42.19 -54.65
CA PRO A 417 -14.63 -43.42 -55.26
C PRO A 417 -14.53 -44.53 -54.20
N PRO A 418 -14.44 -45.79 -54.60
CA PRO A 418 -14.22 -46.92 -53.71
C PRO A 418 -12.92 -46.69 -52.90
N VAL A 419 -13.03 -46.70 -51.59
CA VAL A 419 -11.87 -46.48 -50.69
C VAL A 419 -11.32 -47.80 -50.18
N ARG A 420 -10.00 -47.86 -50.02
CA ARG A 420 -9.27 -48.97 -49.44
C ARG A 420 -8.47 -48.54 -48.26
N GLU A 421 -8.26 -49.41 -47.29
CA GLU A 421 -7.39 -49.13 -46.18
C GLU A 421 -5.98 -48.81 -46.66
N PRO A 422 -5.37 -47.69 -46.22
CA PRO A 422 -4.06 -47.28 -46.67
C PRO A 422 -2.97 -48.23 -46.17
N VAL A 423 -2.12 -48.69 -47.08
CA VAL A 423 -0.99 -49.61 -46.79
C VAL A 423 0.06 -48.93 -45.90
N GLN A 424 0.24 -47.59 -46.04
CA GLN A 424 1.18 -46.81 -45.21
C GLN A 424 0.43 -45.80 -44.35
N LYS A 425 0.67 -45.88 -43.02
CA LYS A 425 0.10 -44.95 -42.06
C LYS A 425 0.98 -43.69 -41.98
N GLY A 426 0.40 -42.54 -42.34
CA GLY A 426 1.03 -41.25 -42.29
C GLY A 426 0.72 -40.48 -41.00
N PHE A 427 0.96 -39.14 -41.00
CA PHE A 427 0.63 -38.26 -39.86
C PHE A 427 -0.86 -38.26 -39.52
N GLY A 428 -1.74 -38.21 -40.54
CA GLY A 428 -3.20 -38.25 -40.35
C GLY A 428 -3.66 -39.45 -39.54
N SER A 429 -3.17 -40.67 -39.88
CA SER A 429 -3.47 -41.87 -39.10
C SER A 429 -2.99 -41.75 -37.63
N THR A 430 -1.85 -41.12 -37.41
CA THR A 430 -1.36 -40.89 -36.04
C THR A 430 -2.29 -39.96 -35.25
N VAL A 431 -2.77 -38.87 -35.86
CA VAL A 431 -3.71 -37.95 -35.23
C VAL A 431 -5.02 -38.65 -34.94
N LEU A 432 -5.59 -39.31 -35.95
CA LEU A 432 -6.90 -39.95 -35.89
C LEU A 432 -6.95 -41.16 -34.94
N GLU A 433 -5.88 -41.97 -34.92
CA GLU A 433 -5.87 -43.19 -34.12
C GLU A 433 -5.19 -43.04 -32.76
N LYS A 434 -4.08 -42.27 -32.66
CA LYS A 434 -3.28 -42.19 -31.43
C LYS A 434 -3.54 -40.95 -30.62
N VAL A 435 -3.51 -39.76 -31.26
CA VAL A 435 -3.69 -38.50 -30.51
C VAL A 435 -5.12 -38.41 -29.98
N MET A 436 -6.10 -38.75 -30.82
CA MET A 436 -7.49 -38.71 -30.37
C MET A 436 -7.81 -39.80 -29.33
N ALA A 437 -7.14 -40.94 -29.35
CA ALA A 437 -7.31 -41.99 -28.34
C ALA A 437 -6.89 -41.57 -26.93
N GLU A 438 -6.04 -40.55 -26.78
CA GLU A 438 -5.62 -40.04 -25.46
C GLU A 438 -6.76 -39.31 -24.71
N TYR A 439 -7.77 -38.84 -25.45
CA TYR A 439 -8.90 -38.06 -24.90
C TYR A 439 -10.20 -38.87 -24.81
N PHE A 440 -10.27 -40.04 -25.44
CA PHE A 440 -11.46 -40.83 -25.49
C PHE A 440 -11.21 -42.25 -24.91
N GLU A 441 -12.12 -42.73 -24.09
CA GLU A 441 -11.98 -44.02 -23.39
C GLU A 441 -11.89 -45.20 -24.34
N THR A 442 -12.53 -45.06 -25.50
CA THR A 442 -12.56 -46.10 -26.55
C THR A 442 -11.66 -45.66 -27.70
N PRO A 443 -10.75 -46.51 -28.18
CA PRO A 443 -9.98 -46.20 -29.37
C PRO A 443 -10.87 -45.80 -30.55
N PRO A 444 -10.51 -44.76 -31.30
CA PRO A 444 -11.27 -44.34 -32.48
C PRO A 444 -11.40 -45.49 -33.47
N THR A 445 -12.58 -45.62 -34.08
CA THR A 445 -12.80 -46.61 -35.12
C THR A 445 -12.83 -45.95 -36.50
N MET A 446 -12.15 -46.56 -37.47
CA MET A 446 -12.17 -46.16 -38.87
C MET A 446 -12.52 -47.35 -39.73
N ASN A 447 -13.64 -47.24 -40.44
CA ASN A 447 -14.13 -48.28 -41.32
C ASN A 447 -14.06 -47.83 -42.80
N PHE A 448 -13.39 -48.62 -43.66
CA PHE A 448 -13.24 -48.39 -45.09
C PHE A 448 -14.22 -49.26 -45.83
N ALA A 449 -15.42 -48.73 -46.05
CA ALA A 449 -16.45 -49.47 -46.84
C ALA A 449 -16.44 -49.01 -48.30
N GLU A 450 -16.98 -49.85 -49.21
CA GLU A 450 -17.16 -49.49 -50.64
C GLU A 450 -18.00 -48.20 -50.81
N SER A 451 -18.89 -47.92 -49.86
CA SER A 451 -19.76 -46.75 -49.85
C SER A 451 -19.06 -45.45 -49.37
N GLY A 452 -17.85 -45.52 -48.76
CA GLY A 452 -17.09 -44.45 -48.22
C GLY A 452 -16.50 -44.76 -46.86
N VAL A 453 -15.72 -43.78 -46.30
CA VAL A 453 -15.08 -43.86 -44.97
C VAL A 453 -16.08 -43.48 -43.88
N VAL A 454 -16.08 -44.25 -42.80
CA VAL A 454 -16.77 -43.94 -41.55
C VAL A 454 -15.71 -43.85 -40.44
N TYR A 455 -15.63 -42.71 -39.77
CA TYR A 455 -14.77 -42.51 -38.59
C TYR A 455 -15.64 -42.16 -37.39
N GLU A 456 -15.38 -42.80 -36.25
CA GLU A 456 -16.19 -42.65 -35.05
C GLU A 456 -15.31 -42.53 -33.81
N LEU A 457 -15.64 -41.52 -32.94
CA LEU A 457 -15.05 -41.29 -31.63
C LEU A 457 -16.14 -41.44 -30.59
N THR A 458 -15.84 -42.16 -29.52
CA THR A 458 -16.78 -42.33 -28.40
C THR A 458 -16.05 -42.21 -27.08
N GLY A 459 -16.61 -41.44 -26.12
CA GLY A 459 -16.02 -41.26 -24.81
C GLY A 459 -16.94 -40.56 -23.83
N THR A 460 -16.51 -40.44 -22.58
CA THR A 460 -17.25 -39.70 -21.55
C THR A 460 -17.00 -38.20 -21.66
N LEU A 461 -18.02 -37.38 -21.35
CA LEU A 461 -17.93 -35.92 -21.43
C LEU A 461 -16.91 -35.33 -20.46
N GLY A 462 -16.69 -35.93 -19.29
CA GLY A 462 -15.78 -35.42 -18.28
C GLY A 462 -14.31 -35.34 -18.70
N SER A 463 -13.91 -36.11 -19.74
CA SER A 463 -12.54 -36.10 -20.28
C SER A 463 -12.34 -35.07 -21.40
N ILE A 464 -13.41 -34.62 -22.06
CA ILE A 464 -13.36 -33.79 -23.27
C ILE A 464 -13.97 -32.40 -23.12
N SER A 465 -14.88 -32.20 -22.16
CA SER A 465 -15.54 -30.90 -21.91
C SER A 465 -14.95 -30.19 -20.71
N GLY A 466 -14.79 -28.88 -20.84
CA GLY A 466 -14.56 -28.02 -19.68
C GLY A 466 -15.82 -28.00 -18.81
N SER A 467 -15.66 -28.04 -17.50
CA SER A 467 -16.78 -27.74 -16.59
C SER A 467 -17.32 -26.35 -16.91
N ALA A 468 -18.64 -26.30 -17.18
CA ALA A 468 -19.37 -25.06 -17.40
C ALA A 468 -19.38 -24.18 -16.15
#